data_5047c0ca3fd51db0d521fe0ce7df82f4
#
_entry.id   5047c0ca3fd51db0d521fe0ce7df82f4
#
_cell.length_a   1.000
_cell.length_b   1.000
_cell.length_c   1.000
_cell.angle_alpha   90.00
_cell.angle_beta   90.00
_cell.angle_gamma   90.00
#
_symmetry.space_group_name_H-M   'P 1'
#
loop_
_entity.id
_entity.type
_entity.pdbx_description
1 polymer ?
#
loop_
_entity_poly.entity_id
_entity_poly.type
_entity_poly.pdbx_seq_one_letter_code
_entity_poly.pdbx_strand_id
1 'polypeptide(L)'
;PSTRSEDYKYTDVAQAFAPDYGLNINRVAIPVNPYDVFRCDVPNLSTSLYFVVNDTFYDKDLPKAHLPEGVYAGGLKAFTEQYPEIASKYYGKAAPSSKDGIIALNTMLAQDGFVVYVPKNVVVERPIQLVNIFRNDVDTMANRRVLVIMEPHSEAKLLVCDHSIDDVKFLATQVV
;
A
#
# COMPACT_ATOMS: atom_id res chain seq x y z
N PRO A 1 18.39 -10.34 4.62
CA PRO A 1 17.67 -11.62 4.53
C PRO A 1 18.52 -12.70 3.89
N SER A 2 18.42 -13.93 4.35
CA SER A 2 19.18 -15.07 3.85
C SER A 2 18.27 -16.29 3.81
N THR A 3 18.46 -17.16 2.81
CA THR A 3 17.75 -18.45 2.72
C THR A 3 18.06 -19.39 3.91
N ARG A 4 19.02 -19.04 4.77
CA ARG A 4 19.28 -19.73 6.04
C ARG A 4 18.32 -19.31 7.16
N SER A 5 17.62 -18.18 7.01
CA SER A 5 16.55 -17.76 7.91
C SER A 5 15.26 -18.51 7.56
N GLU A 6 14.48 -18.93 8.56
CA GLU A 6 13.20 -19.62 8.34
C GLU A 6 12.24 -18.75 7.53
N ASP A 7 12.22 -17.43 7.77
CA ASP A 7 11.35 -16.48 7.06
C ASP A 7 11.63 -16.40 5.55
N TYR A 8 12.86 -16.71 5.11
CA TYR A 8 13.28 -16.63 3.70
C TYR A 8 13.78 -17.96 3.12
N LYS A 9 13.49 -19.07 3.77
CA LYS A 9 13.99 -20.40 3.42
C LYS A 9 13.70 -20.79 1.96
N TYR A 10 12.57 -20.37 1.43
CA TYR A 10 12.13 -20.70 0.08
C TYR A 10 12.22 -19.50 -0.90
N THR A 11 12.83 -18.39 -0.46
CA THR A 11 12.91 -17.16 -1.27
C THR A 11 14.34 -16.67 -1.32
N ASP A 12 14.94 -16.72 -2.51
CA ASP A 12 16.24 -16.10 -2.73
C ASP A 12 16.09 -14.60 -2.93
N VAL A 13 16.10 -13.88 -1.82
CA VAL A 13 15.99 -12.41 -1.81
C VAL A 13 17.14 -11.75 -2.56
N ALA A 14 18.36 -12.31 -2.49
CA ALA A 14 19.50 -11.75 -3.21
C ALA A 14 19.28 -11.82 -4.73
N GLN A 15 18.75 -12.93 -5.22
CA GLN A 15 18.39 -13.08 -6.64
C GLN A 15 17.25 -12.14 -7.04
N ALA A 16 16.24 -11.97 -6.19
CA ALA A 16 15.12 -11.06 -6.46
C ALA A 16 15.57 -9.60 -6.59
N PHE A 17 16.58 -9.19 -5.83
CA PHE A 17 17.14 -7.83 -5.85
C PHE A 17 18.35 -7.65 -6.77
N ALA A 18 18.80 -8.70 -7.49
CA ALA A 18 19.96 -8.63 -8.38
C ALA A 18 19.74 -7.78 -9.64
N PRO A 19 18.53 -7.72 -10.27
CA PRO A 19 18.31 -6.83 -11.41
C PRO A 19 18.42 -5.36 -11.02
N ASP A 20 18.82 -4.53 -11.99
CA ASP A 20 18.89 -3.08 -11.85
C ASP A 20 17.50 -2.47 -12.02
N TYR A 21 16.80 -2.33 -10.92
CA TYR A 21 15.48 -1.72 -10.93
C TYR A 21 15.57 -0.20 -10.79
N GLY A 22 14.83 0.51 -11.64
CA GLY A 22 14.60 1.94 -11.46
C GLY A 22 13.83 2.26 -10.18
N LEU A 23 14.17 3.37 -9.54
CA LEU A 23 13.46 3.93 -8.39
C LEU A 23 12.84 5.27 -8.78
N ASN A 24 11.56 5.46 -8.47
CA ASN A 24 10.87 6.73 -8.72
C ASN A 24 11.15 7.75 -7.58
N ILE A 25 12.42 8.10 -7.38
CA ILE A 25 12.86 9.00 -6.32
C ILE A 25 12.23 10.40 -6.47
N ASN A 26 12.09 10.85 -7.72
CA ASN A 26 11.56 12.19 -8.03
C ASN A 26 10.03 12.24 -8.08
N ARG A 27 9.35 11.15 -7.76
CA ARG A 27 7.88 11.04 -7.76
C ARG A 27 7.22 11.55 -9.03
N VAL A 28 7.78 11.16 -10.15
CA VAL A 28 7.17 11.42 -11.45
C VAL A 28 5.82 10.71 -11.49
N ALA A 29 4.76 11.46 -11.75
CA ALA A 29 3.44 10.90 -11.88
C ALA A 29 3.37 10.02 -13.13
N ILE A 30 2.97 8.77 -12.93
CA ILE A 30 2.74 7.85 -14.04
C ILE A 30 1.38 8.18 -14.66
N PRO A 31 1.30 8.47 -15.97
CA PRO A 31 0.07 8.87 -16.62
C PRO A 31 -0.84 7.67 -16.88
N VAL A 32 -1.44 7.16 -15.82
CA VAL A 32 -2.44 6.09 -15.89
C VAL A 32 -3.66 6.48 -15.08
N ASN A 33 -4.84 6.27 -15.64
CA ASN A 33 -6.08 6.28 -14.88
C ASN A 33 -6.37 4.84 -14.42
N PRO A 34 -6.23 4.52 -13.14
CA PRO A 34 -6.41 3.16 -12.65
C PRO A 34 -7.83 2.61 -12.88
N TYR A 35 -8.83 3.47 -12.95
CA TYR A 35 -10.21 3.06 -13.23
C TYR A 35 -10.42 2.54 -14.66
N ASP A 36 -9.58 2.96 -15.61
CA ASP A 36 -9.68 2.50 -17.00
C ASP A 36 -9.02 1.14 -17.22
N VAL A 37 -8.01 0.82 -16.41
CA VAL A 37 -7.18 -0.39 -16.58
C VAL A 37 -7.54 -1.51 -15.60
N PHE A 38 -8.05 -1.18 -14.44
CA PHE A 38 -8.44 -2.18 -13.46
C PHE A 38 -9.72 -2.91 -13.87
N ARG A 39 -9.63 -4.23 -13.88
CA ARG A 39 -10.78 -5.13 -14.06
C ARG A 39 -10.77 -6.11 -12.91
N CYS A 40 -11.88 -6.23 -12.21
CA CYS A 40 -12.05 -7.22 -11.15
C CYS A 40 -13.08 -8.25 -11.61
N ASP A 41 -12.64 -9.50 -11.67
CA ASP A 41 -13.50 -10.62 -12.07
C ASP A 41 -14.34 -11.18 -10.90
N VAL A 42 -14.26 -10.55 -9.72
CA VAL A 42 -15.07 -10.95 -8.57
C VAL A 42 -16.49 -10.38 -8.73
N PRO A 43 -17.49 -11.21 -9.02
CA PRO A 43 -18.85 -10.75 -9.24
C PRO A 43 -19.45 -10.12 -7.98
N ASN A 44 -20.19 -9.02 -8.16
CA ASN A 44 -21.00 -8.38 -7.11
C ASN A 44 -20.24 -7.88 -5.88
N LEU A 45 -18.93 -7.65 -5.99
CA LEU A 45 -18.15 -7.08 -4.90
C LEU A 45 -18.39 -5.56 -4.84
N SER A 46 -19.31 -5.12 -3.98
CA SER A 46 -19.53 -3.69 -3.73
C SER A 46 -18.52 -3.20 -2.69
N THR A 47 -17.41 -2.62 -3.13
CA THR A 47 -16.34 -2.12 -2.27
C THR A 47 -16.15 -0.61 -2.41
N SER A 48 -15.52 0.01 -1.41
CA SER A 48 -14.92 1.34 -1.52
C SER A 48 -13.53 1.18 -2.12
N LEU A 49 -13.36 1.55 -3.39
CA LEU A 49 -12.19 1.24 -4.19
C LEU A 49 -11.15 2.37 -4.14
N TYR A 50 -9.92 2.03 -3.82
CA TYR A 50 -8.76 2.92 -3.76
C TYR A 50 -7.59 2.35 -4.54
N PHE A 51 -6.73 3.21 -5.06
CA PHE A 51 -5.58 2.80 -5.85
C PHE A 51 -4.27 3.37 -5.33
N VAL A 52 -3.23 2.54 -5.42
CA VAL A 52 -1.83 2.97 -5.36
C VAL A 52 -1.19 2.60 -6.70
N VAL A 53 -0.65 3.58 -7.40
CA VAL A 53 0.08 3.36 -8.66
C VAL A 53 1.56 3.35 -8.35
N ASN A 54 2.19 2.20 -8.56
CA ASN A 54 3.56 1.91 -8.11
C ASN A 54 3.73 2.15 -6.60
N ASP A 55 4.26 3.31 -6.22
CA ASP A 55 4.57 3.71 -4.84
C ASP A 55 3.80 4.97 -4.38
N THR A 56 2.82 5.43 -5.16
CA THR A 56 2.11 6.69 -4.91
C THR A 56 0.60 6.47 -4.87
N PHE A 57 -0.04 7.00 -3.84
CA PHE A 57 -1.49 6.98 -3.74
C PHE A 57 -2.13 7.82 -4.87
N TYR A 58 -3.14 7.25 -5.51
CA TYR A 58 -3.90 7.93 -6.55
C TYR A 58 -5.05 8.70 -5.92
N ASP A 59 -4.93 10.02 -5.85
CA ASP A 59 -5.85 10.93 -5.16
C ASP A 59 -6.92 11.56 -6.04
N LYS A 60 -6.92 11.23 -7.34
CA LYS A 60 -7.90 11.76 -8.30
C LYS A 60 -9.13 10.88 -8.36
N ASP A 61 -10.28 11.50 -8.59
CA ASP A 61 -11.56 10.81 -8.78
C ASP A 61 -11.88 9.76 -7.69
N LEU A 62 -11.49 10.06 -6.46
CA LEU A 62 -11.77 9.19 -5.31
C LEU A 62 -13.27 8.87 -5.26
N PRO A 63 -13.62 7.60 -5.00
CA PRO A 63 -15.03 7.25 -4.85
C PRO A 63 -15.62 8.13 -3.76
N LYS A 64 -16.82 8.67 -4.01
CA LYS A 64 -17.64 9.33 -2.97
C LYS A 64 -18.15 8.26 -2.00
N ALA A 65 -17.20 7.54 -1.39
CA ALA A 65 -17.50 6.55 -0.38
C ALA A 65 -18.03 7.30 0.84
N HIS A 66 -19.25 7.03 1.23
CA HIS A 66 -19.76 7.46 2.52
C HIS A 66 -19.10 6.58 3.58
N LEU A 67 -17.89 6.98 3.97
CA LEU A 67 -17.25 6.40 5.15
C LEU A 67 -17.97 6.95 6.39
N PRO A 68 -18.12 6.16 7.45
CA PRO A 68 -18.63 6.65 8.72
C PRO A 68 -17.80 7.83 9.25
N GLU A 69 -18.41 8.67 10.09
CA GLU A 69 -17.74 9.84 10.67
C GLU A 69 -16.44 9.44 11.39
N GLY A 70 -15.39 10.21 11.15
CA GLY A 70 -14.07 10.01 11.73
C GLY A 70 -13.24 8.89 11.10
N VAL A 71 -13.79 8.09 10.17
CA VAL A 71 -13.01 7.10 9.42
C VAL A 71 -12.19 7.81 8.34
N TYR A 72 -10.93 7.42 8.24
CA TYR A 72 -10.05 7.82 7.14
C TYR A 72 -9.68 6.60 6.29
N ALA A 73 -9.77 6.74 4.97
CA ALA A 73 -9.18 5.83 4.01
C ALA A 73 -8.56 6.65 2.87
N GLY A 74 -7.25 6.58 2.71
CA GLY A 74 -6.55 7.44 1.75
C GLY A 74 -5.03 7.32 1.80
N GLY A 75 -4.34 8.27 1.16
CA GLY A 75 -2.89 8.27 1.05
C GLY A 75 -2.17 8.45 2.39
N LEU A 76 -1.07 7.71 2.56
CA LEU A 76 -0.25 7.77 3.77
C LEU A 76 0.36 9.17 3.96
N LYS A 77 0.87 9.78 2.89
CA LYS A 77 1.45 11.12 2.96
C LYS A 77 0.43 12.14 3.48
N ALA A 78 -0.75 12.20 2.87
CA ALA A 78 -1.82 13.09 3.30
C ALA A 78 -2.26 12.83 4.75
N PHE A 79 -2.33 11.56 5.16
CA PHE A 79 -2.64 11.19 6.54
C PHE A 79 -1.61 11.71 7.53
N THR A 80 -0.31 11.60 7.22
CA THR A 80 0.75 12.08 8.11
C THR A 80 0.75 13.61 8.27
N GLU A 81 0.34 14.33 7.23
CA GLU A 81 0.19 15.78 7.26
C GLU A 81 -1.05 16.22 8.04
N GLN A 82 -2.16 15.49 7.89
CA GLN A 82 -3.45 15.83 8.52
C GLN A 82 -3.55 15.35 9.97
N TYR A 83 -2.95 14.19 10.29
CA TYR A 83 -3.02 13.54 11.60
C TYR A 83 -1.64 13.14 12.13
N PRO A 84 -0.69 14.09 12.29
CA PRO A 84 0.70 13.79 12.62
C PRO A 84 0.87 13.07 13.97
N GLU A 85 0.03 13.37 14.95
CA GLU A 85 0.08 12.72 16.27
C GLU A 85 -0.32 11.24 16.19
N ILE A 86 -1.39 10.93 15.44
CA ILE A 86 -1.84 9.55 15.25
C ILE A 86 -0.79 8.80 14.45
N ALA A 87 -0.31 9.37 13.35
CA ALA A 87 0.72 8.75 12.52
C ALA A 87 1.99 8.43 13.33
N SER A 88 2.50 9.35 14.13
CA SER A 88 3.70 9.14 14.97
C SER A 88 3.52 8.06 16.04
N LYS A 89 2.30 7.89 16.53
CA LYS A 89 1.98 6.86 17.52
C LYS A 89 2.04 5.45 16.95
N TYR A 90 1.63 5.26 15.69
CA TYR A 90 1.44 3.91 15.12
C TYR A 90 2.43 3.55 14.01
N TYR A 91 2.91 4.53 13.22
CA TYR A 91 3.81 4.25 12.11
C TYR A 91 5.10 3.56 12.55
N GLY A 92 5.42 2.43 11.90
CA GLY A 92 6.63 1.64 12.18
C GLY A 92 6.62 0.87 13.50
N LYS A 93 5.52 0.85 14.27
CA LYS A 93 5.46 0.18 15.57
C LYS A 93 5.19 -1.31 15.44
N ALA A 94 4.24 -1.72 14.61
CA ALA A 94 3.91 -3.13 14.40
C ALA A 94 5.02 -3.87 13.64
N ALA A 95 5.64 -3.21 12.66
CA ALA A 95 6.75 -3.75 11.88
C ALA A 95 8.00 -2.86 12.02
N PRO A 96 8.76 -2.98 13.11
CA PRO A 96 9.95 -2.16 13.34
C PRO A 96 11.08 -2.56 12.39
N SER A 97 11.75 -1.58 11.80
CA SER A 97 12.83 -1.74 10.83
C SER A 97 14.05 -2.52 11.36
N SER A 98 14.19 -2.62 12.68
CA SER A 98 15.29 -3.35 13.32
C SER A 98 15.17 -4.87 13.22
N LYS A 99 14.01 -5.41 12.85
CA LYS A 99 13.77 -6.86 12.84
C LYS A 99 14.11 -7.53 11.52
N ASP A 100 14.02 -6.80 10.42
CA ASP A 100 14.16 -7.40 9.09
C ASP A 100 14.70 -6.39 8.06
N GLY A 101 15.59 -6.86 7.16
CA GLY A 101 16.23 -6.03 6.15
C GLY A 101 15.27 -5.51 5.07
N ILE A 102 14.22 -6.26 4.74
CA ILE A 102 13.20 -5.81 3.77
C ILE A 102 12.32 -4.74 4.42
N ILE A 103 11.97 -4.91 5.69
CA ILE A 103 11.23 -3.88 6.45
C ILE A 103 12.09 -2.61 6.56
N ALA A 104 13.39 -2.74 6.82
CA ALA A 104 14.31 -1.60 6.88
C ALA A 104 14.39 -0.87 5.53
N LEU A 105 14.55 -1.62 4.43
CA LEU A 105 14.57 -1.07 3.09
C LEU A 105 13.26 -0.35 2.74
N ASN A 106 12.12 -0.99 3.00
CA ASN A 106 10.82 -0.38 2.79
C ASN A 106 10.66 0.89 3.63
N THR A 107 11.07 0.87 4.90
CA THR A 107 11.00 2.06 5.78
C THR A 107 11.84 3.22 5.25
N MET A 108 12.98 2.93 4.63
CA MET A 108 13.86 3.94 4.04
C MET A 108 13.30 4.51 2.73
N LEU A 109 12.69 3.69 1.89
CA LEU A 109 12.32 4.06 0.52
C LEU A 109 10.83 4.40 0.34
N ALA A 110 9.94 3.81 1.13
CA ALA A 110 8.51 4.10 1.04
C ALA A 110 8.22 5.53 1.49
N GLN A 111 7.67 6.32 0.57
CA GLN A 111 7.33 7.72 0.83
C GLN A 111 5.82 7.94 0.86
N ASP A 112 5.05 6.97 0.37
CA ASP A 112 3.59 6.99 0.35
C ASP A 112 3.03 5.58 0.47
N GLY A 113 1.74 5.45 0.33
CA GLY A 113 1.01 4.21 0.43
C GLY A 113 -0.44 4.46 0.80
N PHE A 114 -1.00 3.61 1.65
CA PHE A 114 -2.41 3.66 2.01
C PHE A 114 -2.62 3.58 3.52
N VAL A 115 -3.58 4.33 4.02
CA VAL A 115 -3.97 4.29 5.43
C VAL A 115 -5.47 4.02 5.56
N VAL A 116 -5.81 3.14 6.49
CA VAL A 116 -7.16 2.98 7.02
C VAL A 116 -7.09 3.30 8.51
N TYR A 117 -7.86 4.28 8.96
CA TYR A 117 -8.06 4.59 10.36
C TYR A 117 -9.55 4.47 10.70
N VAL A 118 -9.88 3.67 11.68
CA VAL A 118 -11.25 3.47 12.15
C VAL A 118 -11.35 3.82 13.62
N PRO A 119 -12.12 4.86 13.98
CA PRO A 119 -12.28 5.29 15.36
C PRO A 119 -12.98 4.24 16.24
N LYS A 120 -12.86 4.42 17.54
CA LYS A 120 -13.51 3.58 18.55
C LYS A 120 -15.01 3.44 18.31
N ASN A 121 -15.50 2.20 18.43
CA ASN A 121 -16.92 1.81 18.30
C ASN A 121 -17.53 2.09 16.90
N VAL A 122 -16.72 2.24 15.87
CA VAL A 122 -17.17 2.46 14.50
C VAL A 122 -17.08 1.17 13.69
N VAL A 123 -18.13 0.86 12.94
CA VAL A 123 -18.19 -0.27 12.01
C VAL A 123 -18.23 0.26 10.58
N VAL A 124 -17.27 -0.17 9.75
CA VAL A 124 -17.24 0.10 8.33
C VAL A 124 -17.85 -1.10 7.61
N GLU A 125 -19.13 -1.01 7.29
CA GLU A 125 -19.88 -2.13 6.69
C GLU A 125 -19.38 -2.49 5.29
N ARG A 126 -19.17 -1.46 4.47
CA ARG A 126 -18.71 -1.63 3.10
C ARG A 126 -17.22 -1.93 3.06
N PRO A 127 -16.79 -3.06 2.49
CA PRO A 127 -15.37 -3.39 2.43
C PRO A 127 -14.55 -2.31 1.71
N ILE A 128 -13.39 -2.00 2.26
CA ILE A 128 -12.38 -1.13 1.64
C ILE A 128 -11.50 -2.00 0.75
N GLN A 129 -11.35 -1.63 -0.51
CA GLN A 129 -10.49 -2.36 -1.45
C GLN A 129 -9.34 -1.47 -1.90
N LEU A 130 -8.13 -1.88 -1.59
CA LEU A 130 -6.90 -1.30 -2.11
C LEU A 130 -6.42 -2.11 -3.31
N VAL A 131 -6.27 -1.46 -4.43
CA VAL A 131 -5.67 -2.05 -5.64
C VAL A 131 -4.33 -1.37 -5.91
N ASN A 132 -3.29 -2.16 -5.89
CA ASN A 132 -1.96 -1.74 -6.28
C ASN A 132 -1.80 -1.96 -7.78
N ILE A 133 -1.60 -0.91 -8.55
CA ILE A 133 -1.36 -0.96 -9.99
C ILE A 133 0.14 -0.81 -10.24
N PHE A 134 0.72 -1.75 -11.00
CA PHE A 134 2.08 -1.63 -11.50
C PHE A 134 2.06 -1.20 -12.94
N ARG A 135 2.66 -0.05 -13.20
CA ARG A 135 2.76 0.56 -14.52
C ARG A 135 4.11 1.26 -14.68
N ASN A 136 4.92 0.83 -15.64
CA ASN A 136 6.13 1.56 -16.04
C ASN A 136 6.61 1.11 -17.41
N ASP A 137 7.48 1.92 -18.03
CA ASP A 137 8.15 1.61 -19.29
C ASP A 137 9.50 0.94 -19.08
N VAL A 138 9.97 0.82 -17.85
CA VAL A 138 11.23 0.18 -17.45
C VAL A 138 11.04 -0.69 -16.22
N ASP A 139 11.96 -1.63 -16.03
CA ASP A 139 11.99 -2.46 -14.82
C ASP A 139 12.06 -1.57 -13.57
N THR A 140 11.17 -1.77 -12.63
CA THR A 140 10.96 -0.81 -11.53
C THR A 140 10.78 -1.50 -10.19
N MET A 141 11.37 -0.90 -9.15
CA MET A 141 11.07 -1.25 -7.76
C MET A 141 10.12 -0.23 -7.16
N ALA A 142 8.99 -0.71 -6.66
CA ALA A 142 7.99 0.08 -5.95
C ALA A 142 8.04 -0.23 -4.45
N ASN A 143 8.11 0.82 -3.63
CA ASN A 143 8.16 0.70 -2.18
C ASN A 143 7.02 1.49 -1.57
N ARG A 144 6.07 0.78 -0.97
CA ARG A 144 4.87 1.38 -0.40
C ARG A 144 4.54 0.79 0.97
N ARG A 145 3.78 1.51 1.75
CA ARG A 145 3.35 1.07 3.06
C ARG A 145 1.83 1.13 3.22
N VAL A 146 1.28 0.13 3.87
CA VAL A 146 -0.13 0.15 4.31
C VAL A 146 -0.15 0.25 5.83
N LEU A 147 -0.93 1.18 6.35
CA LEU A 147 -1.12 1.36 7.77
C LEU A 147 -2.60 1.20 8.11
N VAL A 148 -2.93 0.19 8.91
CA VAL A 148 -4.28 -0.07 9.38
C VAL A 148 -4.33 0.19 10.88
N ILE A 149 -5.12 1.17 11.28
CA ILE A 149 -5.30 1.57 12.67
C ILE A 149 -6.75 1.32 13.04
N MET A 150 -6.94 0.37 13.95
CA MET A 150 -8.24 0.00 14.45
C MET A 150 -8.33 0.34 15.93
N GLU A 151 -9.15 1.33 16.28
CA GLU A 151 -9.38 1.68 17.67
C GLU A 151 -10.32 0.65 18.35
N PRO A 152 -10.38 0.57 19.68
CA PRO A 152 -11.17 -0.44 20.38
C PRO A 152 -12.62 -0.54 19.91
N HIS A 153 -13.10 -1.77 19.71
CA HIS A 153 -14.47 -2.08 19.25
C HIS A 153 -14.82 -1.52 17.88
N SER A 154 -13.84 -1.30 17.01
CA SER A 154 -14.06 -0.95 15.62
C SER A 154 -13.99 -2.18 14.72
N GLU A 155 -14.69 -2.13 13.58
CA GLU A 155 -14.71 -3.20 12.59
C GLU A 155 -14.54 -2.63 11.18
N ALA A 156 -13.73 -3.29 10.36
CA ALA A 156 -13.60 -3.02 8.94
C ALA A 156 -13.15 -4.28 8.19
N LYS A 157 -13.39 -4.32 6.89
CA LYS A 157 -12.88 -5.35 5.98
C LYS A 157 -11.97 -4.67 4.96
N LEU A 158 -10.74 -5.13 4.87
CA LEU A 158 -9.76 -4.66 3.89
C LEU A 158 -9.42 -5.78 2.92
N LEU A 159 -9.58 -5.51 1.63
CA LEU A 159 -9.14 -6.35 0.53
C LEU A 159 -7.97 -5.65 -0.17
N VAL A 160 -6.85 -6.35 -0.32
CA VAL A 160 -5.67 -5.85 -1.04
C VAL A 160 -5.45 -6.70 -2.28
N CYS A 161 -5.32 -6.04 -3.43
CA CYS A 161 -5.09 -6.67 -4.72
C CYS A 161 -3.87 -6.04 -5.39
N ASP A 162 -3.09 -6.86 -6.10
CA ASP A 162 -2.02 -6.40 -6.98
C ASP A 162 -2.42 -6.63 -8.43
N HIS A 163 -2.14 -5.66 -9.30
CA HIS A 163 -2.46 -5.69 -10.71
C HIS A 163 -1.32 -5.09 -11.54
N SER A 164 -0.74 -5.89 -12.44
CA SER A 164 0.27 -5.45 -13.40
C SER A 164 -0.37 -5.29 -14.77
N ILE A 165 -0.05 -4.21 -15.46
CA ILE A 165 -0.61 -3.90 -16.79
C ILE A 165 0.45 -3.84 -17.90
N ASP A 166 1.71 -4.06 -17.56
CA ASP A 166 2.84 -4.05 -18.49
C ASP A 166 3.67 -5.32 -18.38
N ASP A 167 4.47 -5.58 -19.42
CA ASP A 167 5.39 -6.73 -19.50
C ASP A 167 6.78 -6.47 -18.89
N VAL A 168 6.97 -5.33 -18.20
CA VAL A 168 8.22 -5.04 -17.49
C VAL A 168 8.29 -5.75 -16.16
N LYS A 169 9.50 -5.92 -15.63
CA LYS A 169 9.69 -6.54 -14.32
C LYS A 169 9.40 -5.55 -13.20
N PHE A 170 8.63 -6.00 -12.24
CA PHE A 170 8.37 -5.26 -11.03
C PHE A 170 8.91 -6.00 -9.81
N LEU A 171 9.58 -5.28 -8.93
CA LEU A 171 9.84 -5.70 -7.57
C LEU A 171 9.06 -4.77 -6.64
N ALA A 172 8.19 -5.34 -5.82
CA ALA A 172 7.46 -4.54 -4.85
C ALA A 172 7.86 -4.93 -3.42
N THR A 173 8.11 -3.91 -2.60
CA THR A 173 8.10 -4.09 -1.15
C THR A 173 6.88 -3.40 -0.58
N GLN A 174 6.10 -4.14 0.20
CA GLN A 174 4.94 -3.61 0.92
C GLN A 174 4.98 -4.12 2.34
N VAL A 175 4.92 -3.21 3.30
CA VAL A 175 4.76 -3.52 4.72
C VAL A 175 3.37 -3.08 5.14
N VAL A 176 2.64 -4.00 5.75
CA VAL A 176 1.28 -3.79 6.28
C VAL A 176 1.32 -3.78 7.79
#